data_f7c9c32fb6ef2743efd61a4149be53b7
#
_entry.id   f7c9c32fb6ef2743efd61a4149be53b7
#
_cell.length_a   1.000
_cell.length_b   1.000
_cell.length_c   1.000
_cell.angle_alpha   90.00
_cell.angle_beta   90.00
_cell.angle_gamma   90.00
#
_symmetry.space_group_name_H-M   'P 1'
#
loop_
_entity.id
_entity.type
_entity.pdbx_description
1 polymer ?
#
loop_
_entity_poly.entity_id
_entity_poly.type
_entity_poly.pdbx_seq_one_letter_code
_entity_poly.pdbx_strand_id
1 'polypeptide(L)'
;FSFVVKTEFESKVRFDQCGIVMYLDSENWMKASIEYENEEFQHLGSVVTNNGYSDWATTEIDAGIKSMWYRFSRREDDYCIECSEDGITYKQMRICHVYKANDEIQFGIYACSPEDSSFKATFTNMELTECKWLAHDGQAPDEE
;
A
#
# COMPACT_ATOMS: atom_id res chain seq x y z
N PHE A 1 1.71 -5.70 -14.04
CA PHE A 1 1.64 -4.23 -13.99
C PHE A 1 2.18 -3.67 -12.67
N SER A 2 2.47 -2.37 -12.68
CA SER A 2 2.73 -1.60 -11.46
C SER A 2 1.82 -0.37 -11.43
N PHE A 3 1.31 -0.05 -10.25
CA PHE A 3 0.53 1.15 -9.98
C PHE A 3 1.30 2.02 -9.00
N VAL A 4 1.51 3.28 -9.37
CA VAL A 4 2.27 4.26 -8.56
C VAL A 4 1.37 5.42 -8.19
N VAL A 5 1.49 5.90 -6.96
CA VAL A 5 0.81 7.10 -6.49
C VAL A 5 1.63 7.78 -5.41
N LYS A 6 1.62 9.12 -5.42
CA LYS A 6 2.14 9.93 -4.32
C LYS A 6 1.01 10.31 -3.38
N THR A 7 1.19 10.10 -2.09
CA THR A 7 0.27 10.57 -1.06
C THR A 7 0.89 11.71 -0.27
N GLU A 8 0.08 12.70 0.08
CA GLU A 8 0.42 13.78 1.01
C GLU A 8 -0.71 13.88 2.03
N PHE A 9 -0.38 14.02 3.30
CA PHE A 9 -1.37 13.92 4.35
C PHE A 9 -1.06 14.83 5.53
N GLU A 10 -2.13 15.36 6.12
CA GLU A 10 -2.12 16.19 7.30
C GLU A 10 -2.87 15.48 8.44
N SER A 11 -2.36 14.32 8.84
CA SER A 11 -2.96 13.50 9.91
C SER A 11 -3.00 14.26 11.23
N LYS A 12 -4.06 14.09 12.00
CA LYS A 12 -4.32 14.83 13.24
C LYS A 12 -4.58 13.94 14.43
N VAL A 13 -5.26 12.83 14.23
CA VAL A 13 -5.76 11.94 15.29
C VAL A 13 -5.27 10.52 15.00
N ARG A 14 -5.08 9.76 16.06
CA ARG A 14 -4.67 8.36 15.98
C ARG A 14 -5.47 7.60 14.94
N PHE A 15 -4.78 6.82 14.14
CA PHE A 15 -5.30 6.01 13.03
C PHE A 15 -5.74 6.76 11.78
N ASP A 16 -5.63 8.08 11.72
CA ASP A 16 -5.76 8.79 10.44
C ASP A 16 -4.77 8.17 9.45
N GLN A 17 -5.25 7.74 8.29
CA GLN A 17 -4.45 6.99 7.34
C GLN A 17 -4.90 7.19 5.91
N CYS A 18 -3.96 7.12 4.98
CA CYS A 18 -4.24 7.07 3.55
C CYS A 18 -3.14 6.28 2.83
N GLY A 19 -3.49 5.71 1.71
CA GLY A 19 -2.54 4.90 0.93
C GLY A 19 -3.22 4.20 -0.23
N ILE A 20 -2.81 2.97 -0.46
CA ILE A 20 -3.30 2.14 -1.55
C ILE A 20 -4.11 0.97 -1.02
N VAL A 21 -5.02 0.49 -1.85
CA VAL A 21 -5.89 -0.64 -1.54
C VAL A 21 -6.07 -1.51 -2.77
N MET A 22 -6.11 -2.83 -2.57
CA MET A 22 -6.64 -3.78 -3.53
C MET A 22 -7.80 -4.49 -2.86
N TYR A 23 -8.94 -4.57 -3.53
CA TYR A 23 -10.17 -5.05 -2.93
C TYR A 23 -10.89 -6.03 -3.85
N LEU A 24 -11.17 -7.22 -3.35
CA LEU A 24 -12.02 -8.20 -4.02
C LEU A 24 -13.39 -8.24 -3.36
N ASP A 25 -13.42 -8.42 -2.05
CA ASP A 25 -14.61 -8.43 -1.21
C ASP A 25 -14.20 -8.13 0.25
N SER A 26 -15.15 -8.13 1.18
CA SER A 26 -14.91 -7.81 2.58
C SER A 26 -13.98 -8.80 3.31
N GLU A 27 -13.78 -9.98 2.77
CA GLU A 27 -12.93 -11.01 3.35
C GLU A 27 -11.60 -11.21 2.62
N ASN A 28 -11.42 -10.54 1.47
CA ASN A 28 -10.24 -10.68 0.62
C ASN A 28 -9.81 -9.32 0.08
N TRP A 29 -8.78 -8.75 0.68
CA TRP A 29 -8.28 -7.43 0.33
C TRP A 29 -6.89 -7.19 0.90
N MET A 30 -6.23 -6.16 0.43
CA MET A 30 -4.98 -5.68 1.01
C MET A 30 -4.92 -4.16 0.97
N LYS A 31 -4.18 -3.59 1.90
CA LYS A 31 -3.92 -2.15 1.92
C LYS A 31 -2.50 -1.87 2.40
N ALA A 32 -1.98 -0.71 2.02
CA ALA A 32 -0.73 -0.18 2.56
C ALA A 32 -0.91 1.31 2.81
N SER A 33 -0.39 1.79 3.93
CA SER A 33 -0.57 3.16 4.36
C SER A 33 0.42 3.57 5.43
N ILE A 34 0.41 4.86 5.76
CA ILE A 34 0.94 5.37 7.01
C ILE A 34 -0.25 5.65 7.91
N GLU A 35 -0.25 5.06 9.11
CA GLU A 35 -1.24 5.28 10.15
C GLU A 35 -0.65 6.16 11.25
N TYR A 36 -1.26 7.30 11.48
CA TYR A 36 -0.82 8.25 12.50
C TYR A 36 -1.02 7.67 13.89
N GLU A 37 -0.03 7.78 14.76
CA GLU A 37 -0.12 7.37 16.16
C GLU A 37 -0.14 8.58 17.09
N ASN A 38 0.90 9.38 17.06
CA ASN A 38 1.04 10.58 17.87
C ASN A 38 2.05 11.56 17.23
N GLU A 39 2.42 12.62 17.95
CA GLU A 39 3.34 13.63 17.41
C GLU A 39 4.79 13.13 17.25
N GLU A 40 5.15 12.00 17.83
CA GLU A 40 6.50 11.45 17.76
C GLU A 40 6.65 10.43 16.63
N PHE A 41 5.69 9.51 16.48
CA PHE A 41 5.81 8.44 15.50
C PHE A 41 4.47 8.07 14.87
N GLN A 42 4.58 7.34 13.78
CA GLN A 42 3.47 6.74 13.04
C GLN A 42 3.91 5.41 12.46
N HIS A 43 2.99 4.62 11.95
CA HIS A 43 3.30 3.30 11.40
C HIS A 43 3.17 3.29 9.88
N LEU A 44 4.26 2.94 9.21
CA LEU A 44 4.25 2.54 7.80
C LEU A 44 3.92 1.05 7.78
N GLY A 45 2.82 0.67 7.17
CA GLY A 45 2.38 -0.71 7.27
C GLY A 45 1.50 -1.19 6.15
N SER A 46 1.21 -2.48 6.22
CA SER A 46 0.32 -3.17 5.31
C SER A 46 -0.52 -4.20 6.05
N VAL A 47 -1.69 -4.46 5.49
CA VAL A 47 -2.59 -5.53 5.95
C VAL A 47 -2.99 -6.34 4.73
N VAL A 48 -2.92 -7.65 4.85
CA VAL A 48 -3.40 -8.58 3.82
C VAL A 48 -4.44 -9.48 4.47
N THR A 49 -5.63 -9.51 3.89
CA THR A 49 -6.75 -10.30 4.39
C THR A 49 -7.13 -11.35 3.37
N ASN A 50 -7.07 -12.61 3.78
CA ASN A 50 -7.49 -13.78 3.00
C ASN A 50 -8.54 -14.54 3.82
N ASN A 51 -9.71 -14.77 3.23
CA ASN A 51 -10.79 -15.53 3.89
C ASN A 51 -11.16 -14.96 5.28
N GLY A 52 -11.13 -13.63 5.43
CA GLY A 52 -11.43 -12.95 6.68
C GLY A 52 -10.29 -12.89 7.70
N TYR A 53 -9.16 -13.55 7.45
CA TYR A 53 -7.98 -13.52 8.31
C TYR A 53 -6.98 -12.49 7.85
N SER A 54 -6.65 -11.54 8.74
CA SER A 54 -5.74 -10.44 8.45
C SER A 54 -4.34 -10.70 8.97
N ASP A 55 -3.35 -10.38 8.15
CA ASP A 55 -1.93 -10.48 8.44
C ASP A 55 -1.31 -9.09 8.29
N TRP A 56 -0.58 -8.63 9.30
CA TRP A 56 -0.10 -7.25 9.42
C TRP A 56 1.42 -7.20 9.41
N ALA A 57 1.95 -6.15 8.77
CA ALA A 57 3.36 -5.81 8.82
C ALA A 57 3.47 -4.30 9.06
N THR A 58 4.18 -3.88 10.11
CA THR A 58 4.33 -2.48 10.48
C THR A 58 5.76 -2.11 10.82
N THR A 59 6.13 -0.88 10.52
CA THR A 59 7.41 -0.26 10.88
C THR A 59 7.15 1.12 11.46
N GLU A 60 7.75 1.45 12.59
CA GLU A 60 7.68 2.80 13.13
C GLU A 60 8.53 3.75 12.30
N ILE A 61 7.95 4.89 11.97
CA ILE A 61 8.62 5.99 11.28
C ILE A 61 8.31 7.30 11.99
N ASP A 62 9.09 8.33 11.72
CA ASP A 62 8.90 9.66 12.30
C ASP A 62 7.56 10.27 11.86
N ALA A 63 6.84 10.84 12.82
CA ALA A 63 5.56 11.53 12.56
C ALA A 63 5.73 12.80 11.72
N GLY A 64 6.92 13.32 11.56
CA GLY A 64 7.24 14.45 10.68
C GLY A 64 7.16 14.12 9.19
N ILE A 65 7.13 12.85 8.81
CA ILE A 65 6.95 12.44 7.43
C ILE A 65 5.50 12.71 7.03
N LYS A 66 5.28 13.56 6.03
CA LYS A 66 3.96 14.04 5.57
C LYS A 66 3.64 13.62 4.14
N SER A 67 4.50 12.84 3.51
CA SER A 67 4.28 12.30 2.17
C SER A 67 4.93 10.94 2.01
N MET A 68 4.36 10.13 1.14
CA MET A 68 4.92 8.83 0.78
C MET A 68 4.42 8.42 -0.59
N TRP A 69 5.34 7.91 -1.40
CA TRP A 69 5.01 7.27 -2.66
C TRP A 69 4.83 5.77 -2.41
N TYR A 70 3.83 5.18 -3.07
CA TYR A 70 3.62 3.74 -3.07
C TYR A 70 3.70 3.21 -4.48
N ARG A 71 4.25 2.01 -4.61
CA ARG A 71 4.22 1.25 -5.85
C ARG A 71 3.67 -0.14 -5.54
N PHE A 72 2.58 -0.47 -6.18
CA PHE A 72 1.89 -1.75 -6.07
C PHE A 72 2.08 -2.51 -7.36
N SER A 73 2.67 -3.70 -7.30
CA SER A 73 2.98 -4.50 -8.49
C SER A 73 2.34 -5.88 -8.37
N ARG A 74 1.82 -6.37 -9.49
CA ARG A 74 1.26 -7.73 -9.60
C ARG A 74 2.10 -8.54 -10.56
N ARG A 75 2.45 -9.77 -10.15
CA ARG A 75 3.00 -10.85 -10.99
C ARG A 75 2.19 -12.10 -10.73
N GLU A 76 1.36 -12.52 -11.69
CA GLU A 76 0.40 -13.61 -11.52
C GLU A 76 -0.52 -13.34 -10.32
N ASP A 77 -0.43 -14.13 -9.26
CA ASP A 77 -1.22 -13.99 -8.04
C ASP A 77 -0.41 -13.43 -6.85
N ASP A 78 0.83 -13.02 -7.10
CA ASP A 78 1.69 -12.42 -6.10
C ASP A 78 1.76 -10.92 -6.27
N TYR A 79 1.90 -10.22 -5.16
CA TYR A 79 1.90 -8.77 -5.08
C TYR A 79 3.12 -8.28 -4.32
N CYS A 80 3.72 -7.22 -4.81
CA CYS A 80 4.78 -6.50 -4.12
C CYS A 80 4.31 -5.08 -3.81
N ILE A 81 4.46 -4.68 -2.55
CA ILE A 81 4.22 -3.32 -2.12
C ILE A 81 5.56 -2.69 -1.80
N GLU A 82 5.81 -1.55 -2.42
CA GLU A 82 7.02 -0.76 -2.21
C GLU A 82 6.65 0.66 -1.83
N CYS A 83 7.54 1.34 -1.13
CA CYS A 83 7.38 2.75 -0.77
C CYS A 83 8.62 3.55 -1.11
N SER A 84 8.45 4.86 -1.24
CA SER A 84 9.54 5.78 -1.54
C SER A 84 9.24 7.16 -0.95
N GLU A 85 10.27 7.81 -0.41
CA GLU A 85 10.14 9.19 0.06
C GLU A 85 10.33 10.21 -1.07
N ASP A 86 11.06 9.85 -2.13
CA ASP A 86 11.43 10.75 -3.23
C ASP A 86 10.77 10.41 -4.57
N GLY A 87 10.09 9.28 -4.67
CA GLY A 87 9.48 8.81 -5.92
C GLY A 87 10.47 8.20 -6.91
N ILE A 88 11.73 8.04 -6.52
CA ILE A 88 12.81 7.54 -7.36
C ILE A 88 13.37 6.23 -6.81
N THR A 89 13.75 6.22 -5.53
CA THR A 89 14.30 5.04 -4.85
C THR A 89 13.21 4.36 -4.02
N TYR A 90 12.85 3.15 -4.41
CA TYR A 90 11.80 2.37 -3.76
C TYR A 90 12.39 1.30 -2.84
N LYS A 91 11.74 1.10 -1.70
CA LYS A 91 12.05 0.05 -0.73
C LYS A 91 10.88 -0.91 -0.64
N GLN A 92 11.16 -2.21 -0.58
CA GLN A 92 10.14 -3.22 -0.39
C GLN A 92 9.54 -3.12 1.00
N MET A 93 8.22 -3.01 1.06
CA MET A 93 7.46 -3.14 2.30
C MET A 93 7.04 -4.58 2.53
N ARG A 94 6.50 -5.23 1.49
CA ARG A 94 5.95 -6.57 1.61
C ARG A 94 5.77 -7.24 0.25
N ILE A 95 5.99 -8.54 0.23
CA ILE A 95 5.48 -9.45 -0.81
C ILE A 95 4.34 -10.23 -0.18
N CYS A 96 3.23 -10.36 -0.89
CA CYS A 96 2.06 -11.06 -0.36
C CYS A 96 1.27 -11.76 -1.46
N HIS A 97 0.32 -12.59 -1.03
CA HIS A 97 -0.54 -13.37 -1.90
C HIS A 97 -2.00 -13.18 -1.48
N VAL A 98 -2.91 -13.09 -2.45
CA VAL A 98 -4.35 -13.07 -2.20
C VAL A 98 -4.97 -14.23 -2.97
N TYR A 99 -5.39 -15.27 -2.26
CA TYR A 99 -5.77 -16.56 -2.83
C TYR A 99 -6.94 -16.51 -3.80
N LYS A 100 -7.88 -15.58 -3.60
CA LYS A 100 -9.08 -15.47 -4.44
C LYS A 100 -8.95 -14.44 -5.56
N ALA A 101 -7.75 -13.91 -5.80
CA ALA A 101 -7.53 -12.98 -6.90
C ALA A 101 -7.75 -13.67 -8.24
N ASN A 102 -8.49 -13.00 -9.11
CA ASN A 102 -8.78 -13.43 -10.48
C ASN A 102 -7.90 -12.67 -11.47
N ASP A 103 -8.10 -12.92 -12.78
CA ASP A 103 -7.42 -12.17 -13.84
C ASP A 103 -7.68 -10.65 -13.71
N GLU A 104 -8.89 -10.29 -13.28
CA GLU A 104 -9.27 -8.90 -12.99
C GLU A 104 -9.32 -8.66 -11.48
N ILE A 105 -8.70 -7.56 -11.04
CA ILE A 105 -8.74 -7.10 -9.66
C ILE A 105 -9.10 -5.61 -9.63
N GLN A 106 -9.63 -5.16 -8.50
CA GLN A 106 -9.87 -3.75 -8.23
C GLN A 106 -8.78 -3.22 -7.30
N PHE A 107 -8.19 -2.10 -7.65
CA PHE A 107 -7.19 -1.43 -6.82
C PHE A 107 -7.28 0.08 -7.00
N GLY A 108 -6.73 0.80 -6.05
CA GLY A 108 -6.74 2.25 -6.10
C GLY A 108 -6.21 2.87 -4.81
N ILE A 109 -6.80 3.97 -4.46
CA ILE A 109 -6.42 4.80 -3.31
C ILE A 109 -7.51 4.75 -2.24
N TYR A 110 -7.10 5.01 -0.98
CA TYR A 110 -8.06 5.13 0.10
C TYR A 110 -7.58 6.13 1.16
N ALA A 111 -8.54 6.67 1.90
CA ALA A 111 -8.30 7.46 3.10
C ALA A 111 -9.32 7.06 4.16
N CYS A 112 -8.91 7.06 5.42
CA CYS A 112 -9.74 6.60 6.52
C CYS A 112 -9.41 7.35 7.81
N SER A 113 -10.45 7.72 8.55
CA SER A 113 -10.36 8.26 9.92
C SER A 113 -11.24 7.40 10.81
N PRO A 114 -10.70 6.32 11.42
CA PRO A 114 -11.49 5.41 12.27
C PRO A 114 -12.02 6.06 13.53
N GLU A 115 -11.33 7.07 14.05
CA GLU A 115 -11.76 7.84 15.22
C GLU A 115 -12.50 9.12 14.78
N ASP A 116 -12.98 9.90 15.75
CA ASP A 116 -13.63 11.19 15.48
C ASP A 116 -12.59 12.20 14.99
N SER A 117 -12.37 12.21 13.70
CA SER A 117 -11.33 13.00 13.04
C SER A 117 -11.76 13.41 11.64
N SER A 118 -11.14 14.48 11.17
CA SER A 118 -11.17 14.92 9.79
C SER A 118 -9.78 15.41 9.41
N PHE A 119 -9.18 14.79 8.41
CA PHE A 119 -7.85 15.18 7.93
C PHE A 119 -7.85 15.28 6.41
N LYS A 120 -6.83 15.98 5.89
CA LYS A 120 -6.65 16.13 4.44
C LYS A 120 -5.64 15.11 3.93
N ALA A 121 -6.06 14.35 2.92
CA ALA A 121 -5.20 13.47 2.14
C ALA A 121 -5.24 13.91 0.68
N THR A 122 -4.07 13.99 0.05
CA THR A 122 -3.93 14.40 -1.35
C THR A 122 -3.19 13.29 -2.11
N PHE A 123 -3.74 12.90 -3.25
CA PHE A 123 -3.17 11.86 -4.12
C PHE A 123 -2.81 12.47 -5.45
N THR A 124 -1.56 12.29 -5.86
CA THR A 124 -1.03 12.83 -7.12
C THR A 124 -0.15 11.82 -7.82
N ASN A 125 0.22 12.12 -9.07
CA ASN A 125 1.16 11.31 -9.86
C ASN A 125 0.73 9.84 -10.00
N MET A 126 -0.57 9.59 -10.12
CA MET A 126 -1.08 8.24 -10.36
C MET A 126 -0.67 7.78 -11.75
N GLU A 127 -0.04 6.62 -11.81
CA GLU A 127 0.47 6.05 -13.04
C GLU A 127 0.34 4.53 -13.02
N LEU A 128 -0.10 3.97 -14.15
CA LEU A 128 -0.14 2.53 -14.39
C LEU A 128 0.91 2.19 -15.43
N THR A 129 1.85 1.31 -15.09
CA THR A 129 2.98 0.95 -15.95
C THR A 129 3.09 -0.56 -16.13
N GLU A 130 4.04 -0.97 -16.96
CA GLU A 130 4.54 -2.34 -16.94
C GLU A 130 5.06 -2.68 -15.54
N CYS A 131 5.13 -3.98 -15.22
CA CYS A 131 5.56 -4.43 -13.89
C CYS A 131 7.03 -4.03 -13.62
N LYS A 132 7.23 -3.27 -12.57
CA LYS A 132 8.57 -2.84 -12.11
C LYS A 132 9.18 -3.80 -11.10
N TRP A 133 8.40 -4.76 -10.62
CA TRP A 133 8.86 -5.79 -9.72
C TRP A 133 9.38 -6.97 -10.53
N LEU A 134 10.69 -7.13 -10.54
CA LEU A 134 11.37 -8.17 -11.31
C LEU A 134 11.17 -9.56 -10.70
N ALA A 135 11.12 -10.58 -11.54
CA ALA A 135 11.06 -11.96 -11.11
C ALA A 135 12.28 -12.31 -10.24
N HIS A 136 12.05 -13.13 -9.22
CA HIS A 136 13.10 -13.70 -8.37
C HIS A 136 12.97 -15.22 -8.30
N ASP A 137 13.87 -15.89 -7.58
CA ASP A 137 13.86 -17.35 -7.47
C ASP A 137 12.48 -17.87 -7.07
N GLY A 138 11.97 -18.82 -7.84
CA GLY A 138 10.66 -19.41 -7.62
C GLY A 138 9.47 -18.70 -8.27
N GLN A 139 9.70 -17.57 -8.92
CA GLN A 139 8.67 -16.89 -9.72
C GLN A 139 8.79 -17.22 -11.20
N ALA A 140 7.65 -17.09 -11.93
CA ALA A 140 7.69 -17.19 -13.39
C ALA A 140 8.54 -16.07 -13.98
N PRO A 141 9.29 -16.33 -15.07
CA PRO A 141 10.03 -15.29 -15.78
C PRO A 141 9.08 -14.20 -16.32
N ASP A 142 9.63 -13.00 -16.53
CA ASP A 142 8.90 -11.95 -17.23
C ASP A 142 8.55 -12.41 -18.65
N GLU A 143 7.33 -12.13 -19.09
CA GLU A 143 6.98 -12.30 -20.49
C GLU A 143 7.72 -11.23 -21.32
N GLU A 144 8.37 -11.67 -22.41
CA GLU A 144 9.05 -10.76 -23.35
C GLU A 144 8.06 -10.03 -24.27
#